data_34c48ec636733e8b76ff73d338cb759b
#
_entry.id   34c48ec636733e8b76ff73d338cb759b
#
_cell.length_a   1.000
_cell.length_b   1.000
_cell.length_c   1.000
_cell.angle_alpha   90.00
_cell.angle_beta   90.00
_cell.angle_gamma   90.00
#
_symmetry.space_group_name_H-M   'P 1'
#
loop_
_entity.id
_entity.type
_entity.pdbx_description
1 polymer ?
#
loop_
_entity_poly.entity_id
_entity_poly.type
_entity_poly.pdbx_seq_one_letter_code
_entity_poly.pdbx_strand_id
1 'polypeptide(L)'
;GKKGSPHAEYTLLKNKNNLSQSTLYTSLEPCCHKAKNPSCVDIIIKKKIKKIYTNSKDFDDRVRGKTKKILNKKKIKITYKNNEPSSSSIHNISCKTKIPYVVSKIAISNDGFSKHKKKKLFTSTHALKFSHLQRYKSDSILIGQKTLNDDNPKLNSRVAGIEKKIKIFVINPQLKINTKVLNNIYLKNSYIFHNCKDLNKIKKYNKFFRLININFCSSDICLRILKKIYQLGYKK
;
A
#
# COMPACT_ATOMS: atom_id res chain seq x y z
N GLY A 1 -8.17 -4.79 -7.46
CA GLY A 1 -9.37 -4.63 -6.62
C GLY A 1 -9.09 -3.81 -5.37
N LYS A 2 -10.14 -3.35 -4.70
CA LYS A 2 -9.98 -2.68 -3.39
C LYS A 2 -9.39 -3.67 -2.38
N LYS A 3 -8.60 -3.20 -1.41
CA LYS A 3 -8.06 -4.04 -0.34
C LYS A 3 -9.20 -4.77 0.41
N GLY A 4 -9.13 -6.11 0.45
CA GLY A 4 -10.18 -6.95 1.04
C GLY A 4 -11.29 -7.36 0.06
N SER A 5 -11.23 -6.96 -1.22
CA SER A 5 -12.10 -7.53 -2.26
C SER A 5 -11.70 -8.98 -2.56
N PRO A 6 -12.64 -9.84 -2.98
CA PRO A 6 -12.31 -11.16 -3.48
C PRO A 6 -11.32 -11.09 -4.65
N HIS A 7 -10.42 -12.06 -4.73
CA HIS A 7 -9.48 -12.17 -5.84
C HIS A 7 -10.22 -12.50 -7.14
N ALA A 8 -9.59 -12.20 -8.29
CA ALA A 8 -10.19 -12.39 -9.60
C ALA A 8 -10.61 -13.84 -9.85
N GLU A 9 -9.78 -14.79 -9.43
CA GLU A 9 -10.05 -16.22 -9.53
C GLU A 9 -11.32 -16.61 -8.75
N TYR A 10 -11.46 -16.10 -7.53
CA TYR A 10 -12.66 -16.35 -6.73
C TYR A 10 -13.90 -15.76 -7.40
N THR A 11 -13.81 -14.52 -7.87
CA THR A 11 -14.92 -13.83 -8.55
C THR A 11 -15.34 -14.57 -9.83
N LEU A 12 -14.37 -15.06 -10.60
CA LEU A 12 -14.62 -15.83 -11.83
C LEU A 12 -15.30 -17.17 -11.52
N LEU A 13 -14.81 -17.90 -10.51
CA LEU A 13 -15.16 -19.30 -10.29
C LEU A 13 -16.40 -19.48 -9.40
N LYS A 14 -16.75 -18.51 -8.55
CA LYS A 14 -17.82 -18.69 -7.53
C LYS A 14 -19.15 -19.12 -8.11
N ASN A 15 -19.58 -18.55 -9.24
CA ASN A 15 -20.88 -18.77 -9.88
C ASN A 15 -20.81 -19.74 -11.07
N LYS A 16 -19.69 -20.45 -11.30
CA LYS A 16 -19.56 -21.43 -12.38
C LYS A 16 -19.82 -22.84 -11.84
N ASN A 17 -20.61 -23.59 -12.57
CA ASN A 17 -20.84 -25.00 -12.27
C ASN A 17 -19.82 -25.84 -13.03
N ASN A 18 -19.57 -27.04 -12.61
CA ASN A 18 -18.72 -28.08 -13.21
C ASN A 18 -17.60 -27.60 -14.15
N LEU A 19 -16.40 -27.43 -13.61
CA LEU A 19 -15.21 -27.03 -14.37
C LEU A 19 -14.14 -28.14 -14.39
N SER A 20 -14.57 -29.41 -14.26
CA SER A 20 -13.69 -30.55 -14.04
C SER A 20 -12.63 -30.79 -15.11
N GLN A 21 -12.82 -30.33 -16.33
CA GLN A 21 -11.83 -30.45 -17.41
C GLN A 21 -11.24 -29.10 -17.84
N SER A 22 -11.59 -28.03 -17.13
CA SER A 22 -11.19 -26.68 -17.52
C SER A 22 -9.74 -26.38 -17.16
N THR A 23 -9.17 -25.47 -17.93
CA THR A 23 -7.86 -24.88 -17.69
C THR A 23 -8.04 -23.43 -17.20
N LEU A 24 -7.36 -23.06 -16.12
CA LEU A 24 -7.38 -21.71 -15.56
C LEU A 24 -6.08 -20.98 -15.92
N TYR A 25 -6.21 -19.78 -16.44
CA TYR A 25 -5.08 -18.86 -16.70
C TYR A 25 -5.08 -17.73 -15.69
N THR A 26 -3.94 -17.52 -15.03
CA THR A 26 -3.77 -16.46 -14.01
C THR A 26 -2.51 -15.65 -14.29
N SER A 27 -2.54 -14.37 -13.91
CA SER A 27 -1.36 -13.50 -14.01
C SER A 27 -0.34 -13.77 -12.90
N LEU A 28 -0.80 -14.22 -11.73
CA LEU A 28 0.03 -14.49 -10.55
C LEU A 28 -0.37 -15.83 -9.92
N GLU A 29 0.55 -16.45 -9.21
CA GLU A 29 0.31 -17.69 -8.45
C GLU A 29 -0.92 -17.53 -7.55
N PRO A 30 -1.96 -18.39 -7.66
CA PRO A 30 -3.15 -18.31 -6.82
C PRO A 30 -2.83 -18.43 -5.33
N CYS A 31 -3.44 -17.61 -4.49
CA CYS A 31 -3.17 -17.64 -3.06
C CYS A 31 -3.68 -18.94 -2.40
N CYS A 32 -2.90 -19.47 -1.45
CA CYS A 32 -3.22 -20.68 -0.69
C CYS A 32 -3.47 -20.41 0.80
N HIS A 33 -3.46 -19.16 1.24
CA HIS A 33 -3.75 -18.79 2.62
C HIS A 33 -5.13 -18.16 2.75
N LYS A 34 -5.79 -18.42 3.86
CA LYS A 34 -7.05 -17.75 4.24
C LYS A 34 -6.72 -16.40 4.87
N ALA A 35 -7.41 -15.36 4.42
CA ALA A 35 -7.36 -14.03 5.00
C ALA A 35 -8.81 -13.55 5.26
N LYS A 36 -9.17 -12.34 4.80
CA LYS A 36 -10.58 -11.89 4.81
C LYS A 36 -11.47 -12.67 3.84
N ASN A 37 -10.86 -13.23 2.79
CA ASN A 37 -11.53 -14.02 1.78
C ASN A 37 -11.01 -15.46 1.81
N PRO A 38 -11.80 -16.43 1.32
CA PRO A 38 -11.34 -17.80 1.10
C PRO A 38 -10.11 -17.84 0.17
N SER A 39 -9.27 -18.86 0.31
CA SER A 39 -8.12 -19.01 -0.57
C SER A 39 -8.55 -19.32 -2.02
N CYS A 40 -7.80 -18.79 -3.00
CA CYS A 40 -8.07 -19.12 -4.40
C CYS A 40 -7.86 -20.60 -4.67
N VAL A 41 -6.91 -21.24 -3.99
CA VAL A 41 -6.65 -22.69 -4.10
C VAL A 41 -7.86 -23.50 -3.65
N ASP A 42 -8.56 -23.09 -2.58
CA ASP A 42 -9.73 -23.84 -2.10
C ASP A 42 -10.86 -23.85 -3.13
N ILE A 43 -11.14 -22.71 -3.78
CA ILE A 43 -12.19 -22.67 -4.81
C ILE A 43 -11.76 -23.41 -6.08
N ILE A 44 -10.49 -23.36 -6.47
CA ILE A 44 -9.94 -24.10 -7.60
C ILE A 44 -10.13 -25.62 -7.40
N ILE A 45 -9.80 -26.12 -6.21
CA ILE A 45 -10.00 -27.52 -5.85
C ILE A 45 -11.49 -27.88 -5.85
N LYS A 46 -12.35 -27.05 -5.22
CA LYS A 46 -13.80 -27.26 -5.16
C LYS A 46 -14.43 -27.35 -6.56
N LYS A 47 -13.95 -26.55 -7.51
CA LYS A 47 -14.44 -26.51 -8.91
C LYS A 47 -13.78 -27.57 -9.80
N LYS A 48 -12.91 -28.43 -9.27
CA LYS A 48 -12.24 -29.53 -9.96
C LYS A 48 -11.46 -29.10 -11.21
N ILE A 49 -10.87 -27.89 -11.21
CA ILE A 49 -10.01 -27.40 -12.30
C ILE A 49 -8.87 -28.37 -12.50
N LYS A 50 -8.57 -28.77 -13.74
CA LYS A 50 -7.57 -29.81 -14.05
C LYS A 50 -6.17 -29.23 -14.24
N LYS A 51 -6.06 -28.05 -14.89
CA LYS A 51 -4.78 -27.44 -15.22
C LYS A 51 -4.80 -25.93 -14.91
N ILE A 52 -3.65 -25.41 -14.50
CA ILE A 52 -3.46 -23.99 -14.26
C ILE A 52 -2.21 -23.55 -15.00
N TYR A 53 -2.33 -22.47 -15.77
CA TYR A 53 -1.19 -21.74 -16.32
C TYR A 53 -1.12 -20.38 -15.63
N THR A 54 -0.01 -20.11 -14.97
CA THR A 54 0.22 -18.82 -14.31
C THR A 54 1.46 -18.15 -14.91
N ASN A 55 1.40 -16.83 -15.03
CA ASN A 55 2.51 -16.09 -15.60
C ASN A 55 3.75 -16.13 -14.68
N SER A 56 3.57 -15.93 -13.36
CA SER A 56 4.69 -15.87 -12.42
C SER A 56 4.35 -16.39 -11.04
N LYS A 57 5.40 -16.77 -10.27
CA LYS A 57 5.27 -17.08 -8.84
C LYS A 57 4.95 -15.82 -8.04
N ASP A 58 4.30 -15.98 -6.89
CA ASP A 58 4.12 -14.90 -5.92
C ASP A 58 5.38 -14.75 -5.06
N PHE A 59 5.73 -13.52 -4.68
CA PHE A 59 6.80 -13.27 -3.70
C PHE A 59 6.34 -13.34 -2.25
N ASP A 60 5.02 -13.39 -2.01
CA ASP A 60 4.49 -13.50 -0.66
C ASP A 60 4.87 -14.87 -0.06
N ASP A 61 5.61 -14.86 1.06
CA ASP A 61 6.09 -16.09 1.72
C ASP A 61 4.96 -17.02 2.16
N ARG A 62 3.72 -16.50 2.25
CA ARG A 62 2.53 -17.30 2.55
C ARG A 62 2.05 -18.13 1.36
N VAL A 63 2.46 -17.75 0.13
CA VAL A 63 2.01 -18.33 -1.15
C VAL A 63 3.14 -19.02 -1.89
N ARG A 64 4.30 -18.36 -1.97
CA ARG A 64 5.44 -18.74 -2.81
C ARG A 64 5.76 -20.24 -2.76
N GLY A 65 5.48 -20.94 -3.85
CA GLY A 65 5.73 -22.37 -4.01
C GLY A 65 4.85 -23.31 -3.18
N LYS A 66 4.06 -22.81 -2.23
CA LYS A 66 3.15 -23.63 -1.42
C LYS A 66 1.93 -24.04 -2.22
N THR A 67 1.43 -23.16 -3.07
CA THR A 67 0.32 -23.42 -3.98
C THR A 67 0.59 -24.64 -4.84
N LYS A 68 1.78 -24.71 -5.46
CA LYS A 68 2.17 -25.88 -6.27
C LYS A 68 2.13 -27.17 -5.47
N LYS A 69 2.64 -27.16 -4.23
CA LYS A 69 2.64 -28.36 -3.36
C LYS A 69 1.22 -28.81 -3.03
N ILE A 70 0.31 -27.88 -2.72
CA ILE A 70 -1.09 -28.20 -2.37
C ILE A 70 -1.83 -28.73 -3.60
N LEU A 71 -1.71 -28.08 -4.75
CA LEU A 71 -2.40 -28.46 -5.99
C LEU A 71 -1.92 -29.83 -6.51
N ASN A 72 -0.61 -30.10 -6.45
CA ASN A 72 -0.06 -31.39 -6.86
C ASN A 72 -0.62 -32.56 -6.04
N LYS A 73 -0.79 -32.36 -4.71
CA LYS A 73 -1.45 -33.37 -3.84
C LYS A 73 -2.89 -33.68 -4.28
N LYS A 74 -3.55 -32.74 -4.95
CA LYS A 74 -4.91 -32.88 -5.50
C LYS A 74 -4.93 -33.23 -6.99
N LYS A 75 -3.78 -33.66 -7.55
CA LYS A 75 -3.61 -34.03 -8.97
C LYS A 75 -3.95 -32.87 -9.95
N ILE A 76 -3.82 -31.62 -9.51
CA ILE A 76 -4.01 -30.43 -10.33
C ILE A 76 -2.64 -29.93 -10.78
N LYS A 77 -2.40 -29.92 -12.10
CA LYS A 77 -1.13 -29.47 -12.68
C LYS A 77 -1.08 -27.94 -12.73
N ILE A 78 -0.05 -27.32 -12.14
CA ILE A 78 0.24 -25.90 -12.29
C ILE A 78 1.54 -25.71 -13.06
N THR A 79 1.51 -24.88 -14.10
CA THR A 79 2.66 -24.54 -14.96
C THR A 79 2.90 -23.02 -14.87
N TYR A 80 4.15 -22.63 -14.68
CA TYR A 80 4.58 -21.23 -14.66
C TYR A 80 5.21 -20.90 -16.01
N LYS A 81 4.76 -19.77 -16.62
CA LYS A 81 5.36 -19.25 -17.85
C LYS A 81 6.77 -18.72 -17.56
N ASN A 82 6.90 -17.95 -16.47
CA ASN A 82 8.16 -17.47 -15.96
C ASN A 82 8.40 -18.07 -14.58
N ASN A 83 9.50 -18.82 -14.42
CA ASN A 83 9.87 -19.40 -13.12
C ASN A 83 10.22 -18.37 -12.07
N GLU A 84 10.68 -17.20 -12.50
CA GLU A 84 10.95 -16.08 -11.63
C GLU A 84 9.73 -15.13 -11.58
N PRO A 85 9.40 -14.61 -10.40
CA PRO A 85 8.37 -13.59 -10.27
C PRO A 85 8.81 -12.34 -11.06
N SER A 86 7.91 -11.77 -11.85
CA SER A 86 8.19 -10.49 -12.48
C SER A 86 8.60 -9.46 -11.41
N SER A 87 9.87 -9.11 -11.39
CA SER A 87 10.43 -8.14 -10.45
C SER A 87 9.85 -6.73 -10.64
N SER A 88 9.20 -6.49 -11.76
CA SER A 88 8.62 -5.19 -12.13
C SER A 88 7.28 -4.85 -11.46
N SER A 89 6.57 -5.81 -10.85
CA SER A 89 5.33 -5.48 -10.18
C SER A 89 5.59 -4.85 -8.81
N ILE A 90 4.88 -3.74 -8.52
CA ILE A 90 4.93 -3.05 -7.22
C ILE A 90 4.69 -4.03 -6.06
N HIS A 91 3.75 -4.96 -6.23
CA HIS A 91 3.44 -6.00 -5.25
C HIS A 91 4.66 -6.88 -4.96
N ASN A 92 5.31 -7.37 -6.01
CA ASN A 92 6.46 -8.26 -5.89
C ASN A 92 7.66 -7.57 -5.23
N ILE A 93 7.95 -6.33 -5.63
CA ILE A 93 9.01 -5.51 -5.02
C ILE A 93 8.74 -5.37 -3.52
N SER A 94 7.55 -4.94 -3.14
CA SER A 94 7.20 -4.73 -1.73
C SER A 94 7.22 -6.04 -0.92
N CYS A 95 6.79 -7.15 -1.48
CA CYS A 95 6.84 -8.44 -0.80
C CYS A 95 8.28 -8.95 -0.62
N LYS A 96 9.16 -8.74 -1.61
CA LYS A 96 10.57 -9.12 -1.54
C LYS A 96 11.34 -8.29 -0.52
N THR A 97 11.17 -6.97 -0.57
CA THR A 97 11.95 -6.03 0.25
C THR A 97 11.37 -5.81 1.65
N LYS A 98 10.10 -6.21 1.87
CA LYS A 98 9.34 -5.95 3.12
C LYS A 98 9.18 -4.47 3.44
N ILE A 99 9.26 -3.62 2.40
CA ILE A 99 8.96 -2.18 2.47
C ILE A 99 7.95 -1.81 1.39
N PRO A 100 7.21 -0.68 1.53
CA PRO A 100 6.34 -0.19 0.47
C PRO A 100 7.16 0.19 -0.77
N TYR A 101 6.55 0.11 -1.94
CA TYR A 101 7.08 0.77 -3.12
C TYR A 101 6.94 2.29 -2.97
N VAL A 102 8.05 3.00 -2.92
CA VAL A 102 8.09 4.44 -2.63
C VAL A 102 8.19 5.25 -3.91
N VAL A 103 7.30 6.21 -4.07
CA VAL A 103 7.37 7.24 -5.10
C VAL A 103 7.61 8.56 -4.42
N SER A 104 8.77 9.16 -4.60
CA SER A 104 9.09 10.48 -4.09
C SER A 104 8.67 11.56 -5.10
N LYS A 105 8.03 12.64 -4.62
CA LYS A 105 7.64 13.80 -5.41
C LYS A 105 8.08 15.07 -4.70
N ILE A 106 8.84 15.86 -5.39
CA ILE A 106 9.19 17.21 -4.97
C ILE A 106 8.83 18.20 -6.09
N ALA A 107 8.35 19.38 -5.71
CA ALA A 107 8.21 20.51 -6.63
C ALA A 107 9.37 21.46 -6.38
N ILE A 108 10.13 21.76 -7.42
CA ILE A 108 11.25 22.70 -7.38
C ILE A 108 11.10 23.70 -8.51
N SER A 109 11.55 24.93 -8.29
CA SER A 109 11.71 25.95 -9.32
C SER A 109 12.99 25.69 -10.12
N ASN A 110 13.18 26.40 -11.25
CA ASN A 110 14.38 26.24 -12.09
C ASN A 110 15.68 26.55 -11.34
N ASP A 111 15.60 27.40 -10.33
CA ASP A 111 16.69 27.77 -9.43
C ASP A 111 16.83 26.85 -8.20
N GLY A 112 16.10 25.70 -8.18
CA GLY A 112 16.25 24.66 -7.18
C GLY A 112 15.48 24.86 -5.88
N PHE A 113 14.66 25.90 -5.74
CA PHE A 113 13.90 26.15 -4.51
C PHE A 113 12.55 25.41 -4.49
N SER A 114 12.21 24.82 -3.36
CA SER A 114 10.91 24.18 -3.12
C SER A 114 9.82 25.10 -2.58
N LYS A 115 10.17 26.33 -2.22
CA LYS A 115 9.25 27.38 -1.73
C LYS A 115 9.57 28.72 -2.40
N HIS A 116 8.53 29.46 -2.77
CA HIS A 116 8.64 30.82 -3.26
C HIS A 116 8.05 31.79 -2.25
N LYS A 117 8.75 32.93 -2.00
CA LYS A 117 8.33 33.93 -0.99
C LYS A 117 6.95 34.54 -1.27
N LYS A 118 6.62 34.77 -2.55
CA LYS A 118 5.39 35.47 -2.96
C LYS A 118 4.34 34.58 -3.61
N LYS A 119 4.70 33.38 -4.14
CA LYS A 119 3.78 32.47 -4.84
C LYS A 119 3.58 31.18 -4.06
N LYS A 120 2.35 30.88 -3.71
CA LYS A 120 1.97 29.65 -3.00
C LYS A 120 2.07 28.41 -3.88
N LEU A 121 1.86 28.56 -5.19
CA LEU A 121 1.95 27.50 -6.20
C LEU A 121 2.74 28.04 -7.41
N PHE A 122 3.78 27.29 -7.79
CA PHE A 122 4.59 27.58 -8.97
C PHE A 122 4.65 26.37 -9.93
N THR A 123 3.89 25.33 -9.63
CA THR A 123 3.73 24.14 -10.51
C THR A 123 2.53 24.32 -11.43
N SER A 124 2.66 23.84 -12.68
CA SER A 124 1.57 23.88 -13.66
C SER A 124 0.36 23.06 -13.24
N THR A 125 -0.80 23.37 -13.81
CA THR A 125 -2.03 22.57 -13.60
C THR A 125 -1.87 21.11 -14.02
N HIS A 126 -1.09 20.84 -15.07
CA HIS A 126 -0.77 19.48 -15.50
C HIS A 126 0.04 18.73 -14.45
N ALA A 127 1.07 19.35 -13.86
CA ALA A 127 1.86 18.76 -12.80
C ALA A 127 1.03 18.49 -11.53
N LEU A 128 0.06 19.36 -11.23
CA LEU A 128 -0.89 19.15 -10.14
C LEU A 128 -1.81 17.95 -10.42
N LYS A 129 -2.40 17.86 -11.63
CA LYS A 129 -3.21 16.70 -12.04
C LYS A 129 -2.40 15.40 -11.96
N PHE A 130 -1.16 15.40 -12.44
CA PHE A 130 -0.26 14.25 -12.32
C PHE A 130 0.00 13.86 -10.86
N SER A 131 0.22 14.84 -9.97
CA SER A 131 0.39 14.60 -8.53
C SER A 131 -0.85 13.95 -7.91
N HIS A 132 -2.06 14.39 -8.29
CA HIS A 132 -3.30 13.76 -7.86
C HIS A 132 -3.43 12.32 -8.38
N LEU A 133 -3.02 12.05 -9.62
CA LEU A 133 -3.01 10.69 -10.19
C LEU A 133 -2.05 9.77 -9.44
N GLN A 134 -0.85 10.25 -9.08
CA GLN A 134 0.10 9.46 -8.27
C GLN A 134 -0.47 9.15 -6.89
N ARG A 135 -1.12 10.10 -6.24
CA ARG A 135 -1.83 9.87 -4.98
C ARG A 135 -2.94 8.84 -5.13
N TYR A 136 -3.74 8.95 -6.20
CA TYR A 136 -4.81 7.99 -6.48
C TYR A 136 -4.27 6.55 -6.59
N LYS A 137 -3.12 6.37 -7.23
CA LYS A 137 -2.44 5.08 -7.40
C LYS A 137 -1.72 4.59 -6.13
N SER A 138 -1.68 5.40 -5.06
CA SER A 138 -0.99 5.06 -3.81
C SER A 138 -1.96 4.59 -2.73
N ASP A 139 -1.48 3.77 -1.79
CA ASP A 139 -2.23 3.31 -0.61
C ASP A 139 -2.09 4.31 0.53
N SER A 140 -0.95 5.00 0.58
CA SER A 140 -0.60 5.90 1.66
C SER A 140 0.27 7.07 1.19
N ILE A 141 0.37 8.09 2.03
CA ILE A 141 1.26 9.25 1.84
C ILE A 141 2.04 9.45 3.13
N LEU A 142 3.34 9.69 3.00
CA LEU A 142 4.22 10.06 4.10
C LEU A 142 4.66 11.52 3.94
N ILE A 143 4.48 12.32 4.98
CA ILE A 143 4.90 13.74 5.02
C ILE A 143 5.69 14.05 6.30
N GLY A 144 6.45 15.14 6.26
CA GLY A 144 7.14 15.67 7.43
C GLY A 144 6.29 16.64 8.25
N GLN A 145 6.71 16.89 9.50
CA GLN A 145 6.10 17.84 10.43
C GLN A 145 5.93 19.24 9.81
N LYS A 146 6.94 19.74 9.10
CA LYS A 146 6.90 21.08 8.50
C LYS A 146 5.78 21.20 7.48
N THR A 147 5.65 20.25 6.56
CA THR A 147 4.54 20.18 5.60
C THR A 147 3.18 20.10 6.30
N LEU A 148 3.09 19.31 7.37
CA LEU A 148 1.86 19.19 8.15
C LEU A 148 1.42 20.54 8.72
N ASN A 149 2.34 21.26 9.36
CA ASN A 149 2.04 22.49 10.12
C ASN A 149 1.91 23.72 9.23
N ASP A 150 2.76 23.85 8.20
CA ASP A 150 2.78 25.02 7.32
C ASP A 150 1.60 25.00 6.34
N ASP A 151 1.33 23.83 5.74
CA ASP A 151 0.39 23.73 4.65
C ASP A 151 -1.00 23.27 5.10
N ASN A 152 -1.13 22.65 6.30
CA ASN A 152 -2.36 22.00 6.78
C ASN A 152 -3.10 21.25 5.64
N PRO A 153 -2.43 20.31 4.98
CA PRO A 153 -2.87 19.81 3.67
C PRO A 153 -4.04 18.83 3.80
N LYS A 154 -4.94 18.86 2.83
CA LYS A 154 -6.04 17.88 2.73
C LYS A 154 -5.52 16.47 2.35
N LEU A 155 -4.49 16.38 1.54
CA LEU A 155 -3.83 15.13 1.06
C LEU A 155 -4.77 14.08 0.44
N ASN A 156 -5.98 14.47 0.09
CA ASN A 156 -6.89 13.63 -0.69
C ASN A 156 -6.46 13.57 -2.17
N SER A 157 -6.97 12.60 -2.89
CA SER A 157 -6.83 12.54 -4.34
C SER A 157 -8.15 12.86 -5.01
N ARG A 158 -8.12 13.78 -5.98
CA ARG A 158 -9.26 14.16 -6.81
C ARG A 158 -8.87 13.97 -8.26
N VAL A 159 -9.35 12.87 -8.86
CA VAL A 159 -9.08 12.52 -10.27
C VAL A 159 -10.41 12.22 -10.94
N ALA A 160 -10.72 12.94 -12.02
CA ALA A 160 -11.94 12.73 -12.82
C ALA A 160 -13.23 12.68 -11.95
N GLY A 161 -13.39 13.60 -11.00
CA GLY A 161 -14.56 13.64 -10.11
C GLY A 161 -14.57 12.61 -8.98
N ILE A 162 -13.62 11.69 -8.95
CA ILE A 162 -13.53 10.66 -7.90
C ILE A 162 -12.62 11.14 -6.78
N GLU A 163 -13.16 11.26 -5.58
CA GLU A 163 -12.36 11.52 -4.38
C GLU A 163 -11.95 10.19 -3.73
N LYS A 164 -10.64 10.01 -3.52
CA LYS A 164 -10.08 8.88 -2.77
C LYS A 164 -9.44 9.38 -1.47
N LYS A 165 -9.91 8.87 -0.34
CA LYS A 165 -9.23 9.04 0.95
C LYS A 165 -8.02 8.11 1.01
N ILE A 166 -6.85 8.68 1.29
CA ILE A 166 -5.57 7.99 1.33
C ILE A 166 -5.09 8.00 2.78
N LYS A 167 -4.43 6.93 3.21
CA LYS A 167 -3.90 6.88 4.57
C LYS A 167 -2.68 7.77 4.70
N ILE A 168 -2.67 8.60 5.73
CA ILE A 168 -1.63 9.61 5.95
C ILE A 168 -0.73 9.14 7.09
N PHE A 169 0.57 9.25 6.84
CA PHE A 169 1.65 9.05 7.80
C PHE A 169 2.43 10.33 7.93
N VAL A 170 2.81 10.68 9.16
CA VAL A 170 3.55 11.90 9.45
C VAL A 170 4.79 11.57 10.26
N ILE A 171 5.92 12.14 9.88
CA ILE A 171 7.14 12.15 10.69
C ILE A 171 7.11 13.40 11.56
N ASN A 172 6.92 13.24 12.86
CA ASN A 172 6.87 14.33 13.83
C ASN A 172 7.50 13.91 15.16
N PRO A 173 8.84 13.91 15.27
CA PRO A 173 9.55 13.37 16.42
C PRO A 173 9.09 13.95 17.75
N GLN A 174 8.86 15.24 17.83
CA GLN A 174 8.56 15.97 19.06
C GLN A 174 7.06 16.20 19.30
N LEU A 175 6.18 15.69 18.45
CA LEU A 175 4.73 15.96 18.48
C LEU A 175 4.40 17.46 18.51
N LYS A 176 5.10 18.25 17.71
CA LYS A 176 4.78 19.68 17.50
C LYS A 176 3.69 19.79 16.45
N ILE A 177 2.45 20.02 16.89
CA ILE A 177 1.26 20.05 16.02
C ILE A 177 0.52 21.35 16.27
N ASN A 178 0.32 22.14 15.20
CA ASN A 178 -0.44 23.37 15.23
C ASN A 178 -1.93 23.09 15.45
N THR A 179 -2.64 23.95 16.16
CA THR A 179 -4.08 23.83 16.46
C THR A 179 -4.93 23.71 15.21
N LYS A 180 -4.59 24.43 14.14
CA LYS A 180 -5.27 24.32 12.82
C LYS A 180 -5.32 22.90 12.26
N VAL A 181 -4.29 22.09 12.54
CA VAL A 181 -4.19 20.70 12.09
C VAL A 181 -5.20 19.79 12.79
N LEU A 182 -5.53 20.07 14.05
CA LEU A 182 -6.47 19.27 14.84
C LEU A 182 -7.90 19.34 14.28
N ASN A 183 -8.26 20.46 13.65
CA ASN A 183 -9.57 20.65 13.03
C ASN A 183 -9.66 20.09 11.61
N ASN A 184 -8.56 19.58 11.06
CA ASN A 184 -8.53 19.03 9.70
C ASN A 184 -9.09 17.61 9.65
N ILE A 185 -10.31 17.48 9.16
CA ILE A 185 -11.02 16.18 9.04
C ILE A 185 -10.30 15.14 8.19
N TYR A 186 -9.48 15.57 7.22
CA TYR A 186 -8.70 14.68 6.37
C TYR A 186 -7.53 14.02 7.10
N LEU A 187 -7.09 14.63 8.21
CA LEU A 187 -5.95 14.15 9.01
C LEU A 187 -6.40 13.28 10.20
N LYS A 188 -7.71 13.20 10.48
CA LYS A 188 -8.22 12.32 11.54
C LYS A 188 -7.78 10.87 11.34
N ASN A 189 -7.35 10.23 12.42
CA ASN A 189 -6.83 8.85 12.39
C ASN A 189 -5.58 8.65 11.51
N SER A 190 -4.84 9.69 11.18
CA SER A 190 -3.51 9.57 10.58
C SER A 190 -2.53 8.93 11.57
N TYR A 191 -1.48 8.31 11.05
CA TYR A 191 -0.40 7.79 11.87
C TYR A 191 0.68 8.84 12.04
N ILE A 192 1.19 9.01 13.26
CA ILE A 192 2.33 9.91 13.53
C ILE A 192 3.46 9.11 14.15
N PHE A 193 4.62 9.12 13.52
CA PHE A 193 5.86 8.58 14.04
C PHE A 193 6.51 9.63 14.95
N HIS A 194 6.78 9.26 16.20
CA HIS A 194 7.35 10.17 17.21
C HIS A 194 8.32 9.43 18.15
N ASN A 195 9.14 10.19 18.89
CA ASN A 195 9.90 9.74 20.04
C ASN A 195 9.70 10.67 21.26
N CYS A 196 8.61 11.41 21.28
CA CYS A 196 8.25 12.30 22.36
C CYS A 196 8.08 11.50 23.67
N LYS A 197 8.68 11.97 24.76
CA LYS A 197 8.58 11.41 26.12
C LYS A 197 7.50 12.09 26.96
N ASP A 198 6.97 13.22 26.52
CA ASP A 198 5.95 13.98 27.23
C ASP A 198 4.59 13.26 27.19
N LEU A 199 4.23 12.66 28.31
CA LEU A 199 2.98 11.88 28.45
C LEU A 199 1.72 12.74 28.24
N ASN A 200 1.75 14.02 28.60
CA ASN A 200 0.61 14.91 28.42
C ASN A 200 0.36 15.19 26.93
N LYS A 201 1.42 15.42 26.16
CA LYS A 201 1.31 15.53 24.70
C LYS A 201 0.81 14.25 24.05
N ILE A 202 1.34 13.09 24.47
CA ILE A 202 0.93 11.81 23.97
C ILE A 202 -0.56 11.58 24.23
N LYS A 203 -1.04 11.75 25.47
CA LYS A 203 -2.46 11.65 25.83
C LYS A 203 -3.34 12.60 25.01
N LYS A 204 -2.92 13.87 24.89
CA LYS A 204 -3.63 14.89 24.11
C LYS A 204 -3.81 14.47 22.65
N TYR A 205 -2.73 14.09 21.96
CA TYR A 205 -2.77 13.87 20.52
C TYR A 205 -3.26 12.47 20.14
N ASN A 206 -3.21 11.49 21.04
CA ASN A 206 -3.76 10.15 20.80
C ASN A 206 -5.29 10.14 20.60
N LYS A 207 -5.98 11.21 21.03
CA LYS A 207 -7.42 11.42 20.76
C LYS A 207 -7.72 11.69 19.27
N PHE A 208 -6.74 12.24 18.53
CA PHE A 208 -6.89 12.67 17.13
C PHE A 208 -6.15 11.78 16.14
N PHE A 209 -5.02 11.20 16.56
CA PHE A 209 -4.08 10.50 15.71
C PHE A 209 -3.72 9.13 16.29
N ARG A 210 -3.19 8.26 15.44
CA ARG A 210 -2.60 6.99 15.88
C ARG A 210 -1.10 7.20 16.05
N LEU A 211 -0.64 7.29 17.28
CA LEU A 211 0.75 7.55 17.61
C LEU A 211 1.57 6.26 17.53
N ILE A 212 2.76 6.35 16.93
CA ILE A 212 3.72 5.24 16.84
C ILE A 212 5.06 5.74 17.36
N ASN A 213 5.49 5.20 18.48
CA ASN A 213 6.81 5.50 19.00
C ASN A 213 7.89 4.80 18.16
N ILE A 214 8.91 5.55 17.76
CA ILE A 214 10.05 5.05 17.01
C ILE A 214 11.32 5.85 17.39
N ASN A 215 12.43 5.14 17.60
CA ASN A 215 13.69 5.82 17.89
C ASN A 215 14.26 6.48 16.63
N PHE A 216 14.44 7.80 16.64
CA PHE A 216 14.94 8.61 15.54
C PHE A 216 16.47 8.76 15.52
N CYS A 217 17.19 8.24 16.50
CA CYS A 217 18.64 8.39 16.60
C CYS A 217 19.43 7.43 15.68
N SER A 218 18.77 6.54 14.93
CA SER A 218 19.49 5.59 14.09
C SER A 218 19.60 6.09 12.64
N SER A 219 20.73 5.78 11.99
CA SER A 219 21.01 6.14 10.59
C SER A 219 20.02 5.51 9.62
N ASP A 220 19.37 4.41 9.98
CA ASP A 220 18.39 3.67 9.18
C ASP A 220 16.94 4.06 9.44
N ILE A 221 16.68 5.21 10.07
CA ILE A 221 15.34 5.64 10.49
C ILE A 221 14.31 5.58 9.34
N CYS A 222 14.68 6.01 8.14
CA CYS A 222 13.78 5.96 6.98
C CYS A 222 13.36 4.53 6.67
N LEU A 223 14.30 3.59 6.69
CA LEU A 223 14.02 2.17 6.45
C LEU A 223 13.10 1.58 7.53
N ARG A 224 13.31 1.93 8.79
CA ARG A 224 12.46 1.50 9.92
C ARG A 224 11.04 2.02 9.79
N ILE A 225 10.87 3.29 9.42
CA ILE A 225 9.54 3.87 9.14
C ILE A 225 8.85 3.12 8.00
N LEU A 226 9.55 2.89 6.89
CA LEU A 226 9.00 2.17 5.73
C LEU A 226 8.62 0.72 6.09
N LYS A 227 9.46 0.00 6.83
CA LYS A 227 9.13 -1.34 7.34
C LYS A 227 7.86 -1.32 8.21
N LYS A 228 7.70 -0.30 9.06
CA LYS A 228 6.52 -0.16 9.91
C LYS A 228 5.26 0.13 9.09
N ILE A 229 5.35 0.97 8.06
CA ILE A 229 4.26 1.24 7.11
C ILE A 229 3.85 -0.05 6.38
N TYR A 230 4.83 -0.85 5.94
CA TYR A 230 4.58 -2.15 5.31
C TYR A 230 3.87 -3.12 6.26
N GLN A 231 4.33 -3.25 7.51
CA GLN A 231 3.71 -4.09 8.54
C GLN A 231 2.25 -3.71 8.81
N LEU A 232 1.92 -2.41 8.73
CA LEU A 232 0.55 -1.92 8.82
C LEU A 232 -0.29 -2.24 7.56
N GLY A 233 0.32 -2.88 6.55
CA GLY A 233 -0.34 -3.40 5.36
C GLY A 233 -0.43 -2.41 4.20
N TYR A 234 0.37 -1.34 4.19
CA TYR A 234 0.45 -0.39 3.08
C TYR A 234 1.65 -0.76 2.21
N LYS A 235 1.41 -0.94 0.89
CA LYS A 235 2.43 -1.47 -0.04
C LYS A 235 2.90 -0.45 -1.09
N LYS A 236 2.22 0.70 -1.20
CA LYS A 236 2.58 1.82 -2.07
C LYS A 236 2.21 3.17 -1.45
#